data_5ecc72cdf26faed722242c7840610d3a
#
_entry.id   5ecc72cdf26faed722242c7840610d3a
#
_cell.length_a   1.000
_cell.length_b   1.000
_cell.length_c   1.000
_cell.angle_alpha   90.00
_cell.angle_beta   90.00
_cell.angle_gamma   90.00
#
_symmetry.space_group_name_H-M   'P 1'
#
loop_
_entity.id
_entity.type
_entity.pdbx_description
1 polymer ?
#
loop_
_entity_poly.entity_id
_entity_poly.type
_entity_poly.pdbx_seq_one_letter_code
_entity_poly.pdbx_strand_id
1 'polypeptide(L)'
;MTLLAVAVLLYAGPASGCALTLGNTELICDSLTIQRGRDDQTEFTANSGRKALRLVARRPTKTVCEVVQVARDGAAAKAEGVCRLTLDGNEINELDCRSYSAFGELEMRMWPSR
;
A
#
# COMPACT_ATOMS: atom_id res chain seq x y z
N MET A 1 -12.95 24.38 15.61
CA MET A 1 -12.14 24.22 14.46
C MET A 1 -11.79 22.79 14.21
N THR A 2 -11.95 22.37 13.04
CA THR A 2 -11.70 20.99 12.72
C THR A 2 -10.26 20.80 12.34
N LEU A 3 -9.56 20.06 13.11
CA LEU A 3 -8.30 19.61 12.68
C LEU A 3 -8.49 18.50 11.72
N LEU A 4 -8.11 18.75 10.55
CA LEU A 4 -8.06 17.70 9.59
C LEU A 4 -7.05 16.68 10.06
N ALA A 5 -7.48 15.47 10.13
CA ALA A 5 -6.56 14.40 10.31
C ALA A 5 -5.76 14.33 9.03
N VAL A 6 -4.63 14.94 9.08
CA VAL A 6 -3.77 14.94 7.93
C VAL A 6 -3.02 13.62 7.89
N ALA A 7 -3.16 12.91 6.81
CA ALA A 7 -2.37 11.72 6.60
C ALA A 7 -0.90 12.13 6.48
N VAL A 8 -0.05 11.45 7.22
CA VAL A 8 1.37 11.68 7.11
C VAL A 8 1.90 10.91 5.91
N LEU A 9 2.48 11.64 4.98
CA LEU A 9 3.06 11.03 3.80
C LEU A 9 4.38 10.35 4.19
N LEU A 10 4.45 9.06 4.04
CA LEU A 10 5.63 8.27 4.35
C LEU A 10 6.49 8.01 3.12
N TYR A 11 5.85 7.94 1.97
CA TYR A 11 6.55 7.70 0.72
C TYR A 11 5.67 8.15 -0.44
N ALA A 12 6.28 8.79 -1.40
CA ALA A 12 5.63 9.07 -2.69
C ALA A 12 6.71 9.18 -3.74
N GLY A 13 6.51 8.52 -4.86
CA GLY A 13 7.49 8.64 -5.92
C GLY A 13 7.22 7.70 -7.08
N PRO A 14 8.10 7.78 -8.07
CA PRO A 14 8.02 6.87 -9.20
C PRO A 14 8.25 5.44 -8.74
N ALA A 15 7.59 4.52 -9.38
CA ALA A 15 7.62 3.13 -8.99
C ALA A 15 8.63 2.33 -9.81
N SER A 16 9.85 2.86 -9.95
CA SER A 16 10.86 2.18 -10.74
C SER A 16 11.29 0.84 -10.15
N GLY A 17 11.00 0.58 -8.90
CA GLY A 17 11.20 -0.71 -8.26
C GLY A 17 9.92 -1.23 -7.67
N CYS A 18 8.82 -1.24 -8.44
CA CYS A 18 7.52 -1.66 -7.95
C CYS A 18 6.95 -2.79 -8.80
N ALA A 19 6.37 -3.77 -8.14
CA ALA A 19 5.65 -4.86 -8.81
C ALA A 19 4.26 -4.99 -8.21
N LEU A 20 3.27 -5.16 -9.07
CA LEU A 20 1.88 -5.20 -8.66
C LEU A 20 1.19 -6.34 -9.42
N THR A 21 0.58 -7.26 -8.67
CA THR A 21 -0.12 -8.40 -9.26
C THR A 21 -1.48 -8.56 -8.57
N LEU A 22 -2.53 -8.70 -9.35
CA LEU A 22 -3.87 -8.95 -8.84
C LEU A 22 -4.43 -10.21 -9.50
N GLY A 23 -4.69 -11.24 -8.69
CA GLY A 23 -5.03 -12.56 -9.20
C GLY A 23 -3.87 -13.10 -10.00
N ASN A 24 -4.11 -13.44 -11.25
CA ASN A 24 -3.07 -13.91 -12.16
C ASN A 24 -2.60 -12.83 -13.13
N THR A 25 -3.02 -11.57 -12.88
CA THR A 25 -2.72 -10.47 -13.78
C THR A 25 -1.64 -9.59 -13.19
N GLU A 26 -0.57 -9.43 -13.95
CA GLU A 26 0.49 -8.50 -13.61
C GLU A 26 0.07 -7.11 -14.09
N LEU A 27 0.17 -6.13 -13.21
CA LEU A 27 -0.22 -4.76 -13.51
C LEU A 27 1.03 -3.87 -13.53
N ILE A 28 0.96 -2.81 -14.32
CA ILE A 28 2.01 -1.81 -14.33
C ILE A 28 1.91 -1.01 -13.04
N CYS A 29 3.03 -0.74 -12.40
CA CYS A 29 3.07 0.08 -11.20
C CYS A 29 3.79 1.39 -11.53
N ASP A 30 3.02 2.45 -11.79
CA ASP A 30 3.57 3.74 -12.21
C ASP A 30 4.07 4.56 -11.03
N SER A 31 3.36 4.51 -9.92
CA SER A 31 3.73 5.24 -8.73
C SER A 31 3.16 4.57 -7.49
N LEU A 32 3.79 4.84 -6.37
CA LEU A 32 3.35 4.32 -5.09
C LEU A 32 3.35 5.44 -4.07
N THR A 33 2.29 5.51 -3.28
CA THR A 33 2.17 6.45 -2.17
C THR A 33 1.87 5.67 -0.91
N ILE A 34 2.59 5.97 0.15
CA ILE A 34 2.37 5.38 1.47
C ILE A 34 2.05 6.51 2.43
N GLN A 35 0.89 6.44 3.04
CA GLN A 35 0.42 7.47 3.96
C GLN A 35 -0.03 6.85 5.26
N ARG A 36 0.30 7.51 6.38
CA ARG A 36 -0.21 7.13 7.69
C ARG A 36 -1.42 8.00 7.98
N GLY A 37 -2.56 7.37 8.22
CA GLY A 37 -3.77 8.06 8.62
C GLY A 37 -4.00 8.00 10.12
N ARG A 38 -5.26 8.11 10.52
CA ARG A 38 -5.68 8.01 11.92
C ARG A 38 -5.62 6.59 12.42
N ASP A 39 -5.59 6.44 13.74
CA ASP A 39 -5.77 5.16 14.43
C ASP A 39 -4.83 4.07 13.93
N ASP A 40 -3.58 4.46 13.73
CA ASP A 40 -2.54 3.55 13.25
C ASP A 40 -2.82 2.93 11.89
N GLN A 41 -3.74 3.53 11.13
CA GLN A 41 -3.96 3.09 9.77
C GLN A 41 -2.86 3.58 8.86
N THR A 42 -2.51 2.74 7.90
CA THR A 42 -1.57 3.07 6.85
C THR A 42 -2.21 2.71 5.52
N GLU A 43 -2.12 3.61 4.56
CA GLU A 43 -2.67 3.37 3.23
C GLU A 43 -1.53 3.28 2.22
N PHE A 44 -1.60 2.25 1.42
CA PHE A 44 -0.66 2.02 0.32
C PHE A 44 -1.44 2.15 -0.97
N THR A 45 -1.11 3.14 -1.78
CA THR A 45 -1.80 3.38 -3.04
C THR A 45 -0.84 3.21 -4.19
N ALA A 46 -1.15 2.27 -5.07
CA ALA A 46 -0.38 2.05 -6.28
C ALA A 46 -1.21 2.48 -7.48
N ASN A 47 -0.61 3.26 -8.37
CA ASN A 47 -1.26 3.69 -9.59
C ASN A 47 -0.74 2.90 -10.77
N SER A 48 -1.67 2.41 -11.58
CA SER A 48 -1.39 1.64 -12.79
C SER A 48 -2.16 2.29 -13.92
N GLY A 49 -1.52 3.23 -14.62
CA GLY A 49 -2.21 4.02 -15.63
C GLY A 49 -3.31 4.86 -15.00
N ARG A 50 -4.55 4.64 -15.44
CA ARG A 50 -5.72 5.32 -14.90
C ARG A 50 -6.34 4.59 -13.71
N LYS A 51 -5.83 3.43 -13.37
CA LYS A 51 -6.36 2.61 -12.28
C LYS A 51 -5.58 2.87 -11.02
N ALA A 52 -6.24 2.70 -9.89
CA ALA A 52 -5.60 2.81 -8.59
C ALA A 52 -5.99 1.62 -7.73
N LEU A 53 -5.01 1.06 -7.06
CA LEU A 53 -5.21 0.02 -6.07
C LEU A 53 -4.75 0.56 -4.73
N ARG A 54 -5.61 0.46 -3.73
CA ARG A 54 -5.31 0.94 -2.40
C ARG A 54 -5.49 -0.17 -1.39
N LEU A 55 -4.46 -0.35 -0.57
CA LEU A 55 -4.52 -1.21 0.60
C LEU A 55 -4.67 -0.35 1.83
N VAL A 56 -5.65 -0.64 2.65
CA VAL A 56 -5.79 -0.03 3.96
C VAL A 56 -5.37 -1.06 4.99
N ALA A 57 -4.43 -0.68 5.84
CA ALA A 57 -3.87 -1.58 6.82
C ALA A 57 -3.81 -0.94 8.20
N ARG A 58 -3.80 -1.77 9.23
CA ARG A 58 -3.53 -1.36 10.60
C ARG A 58 -2.05 -1.64 10.86
N ARG A 59 -1.45 -0.85 11.72
CA ARG A 59 -0.01 -0.93 11.95
C ARG A 59 0.30 -1.33 13.38
N PRO A 60 0.31 -2.65 13.69
CA PRO A 60 0.65 -3.11 15.04
C PRO A 60 2.11 -2.88 15.42
N THR A 61 3.01 -2.83 14.44
CA THR A 61 4.43 -2.55 14.70
C THR A 61 4.96 -1.58 13.65
N LYS A 62 6.20 -1.14 13.83
CA LYS A 62 6.83 -0.22 12.87
C LYS A 62 7.02 -0.83 11.49
N THR A 63 7.14 -2.14 11.41
CA THR A 63 7.53 -2.84 10.19
C THR A 63 6.49 -3.80 9.66
N VAL A 64 5.39 -4.00 10.39
CA VAL A 64 4.34 -4.93 9.99
C VAL A 64 2.99 -4.23 10.02
N CYS A 65 2.23 -4.37 8.94
CA CYS A 65 0.88 -3.87 8.85
C CYS A 65 -0.06 -5.02 8.51
N GLU A 66 -1.24 -5.01 9.12
CA GLU A 66 -2.30 -5.98 8.82
C GLU A 66 -3.27 -5.35 7.84
N VAL A 67 -3.40 -5.93 6.66
CA VAL A 67 -4.32 -5.43 5.65
C VAL A 67 -5.76 -5.75 6.08
N VAL A 68 -6.61 -4.75 6.03
CA VAL A 68 -8.03 -4.90 6.41
C VAL A 68 -8.98 -4.61 5.26
N GLN A 69 -8.52 -3.89 4.23
CA GLN A 69 -9.35 -3.52 3.11
C GLN A 69 -8.50 -3.34 1.85
N VAL A 70 -9.08 -3.71 0.73
CA VAL A 70 -8.52 -3.43 -0.60
C VAL A 70 -9.55 -2.62 -1.36
N ALA A 71 -9.14 -1.53 -1.98
CA ALA A 71 -9.98 -0.73 -2.84
C ALA A 71 -9.41 -0.75 -4.25
N ARG A 72 -10.31 -0.91 -5.22
CA ARG A 72 -9.95 -0.94 -6.64
C ARG A 72 -10.95 -0.09 -7.40
N ASP A 73 -10.45 0.96 -8.03
CA ASP A 73 -11.26 1.83 -8.92
C ASP A 73 -12.58 2.28 -8.28
N GLY A 74 -12.54 2.67 -7.01
CA GLY A 74 -13.71 3.16 -6.30
C GLY A 74 -14.53 2.10 -5.57
N ALA A 75 -14.26 0.82 -5.82
CA ALA A 75 -14.92 -0.26 -5.09
C ALA A 75 -14.00 -0.76 -3.99
N ALA A 76 -14.55 -1.06 -2.82
CA ALA A 76 -13.78 -1.53 -1.68
C ALA A 76 -14.28 -2.88 -1.23
N ALA A 77 -13.38 -3.72 -0.76
CA ALA A 77 -13.70 -5.03 -0.23
C ALA A 77 -12.87 -5.31 1.01
N LYS A 78 -13.48 -6.03 1.94
CA LYS A 78 -12.79 -6.52 3.11
C LYS A 78 -11.64 -7.41 2.68
N ALA A 79 -10.52 -7.31 3.35
CA ALA A 79 -9.34 -8.08 2.98
C ALA A 79 -8.62 -8.59 4.21
N GLU A 80 -7.80 -9.60 3.99
CA GLU A 80 -6.88 -10.14 4.98
C GLU A 80 -5.51 -10.23 4.34
N GLY A 81 -4.50 -9.88 5.09
CA GLY A 81 -3.15 -9.96 4.59
C GLY A 81 -2.17 -9.19 5.45
N VAL A 82 -0.95 -9.12 4.98
CA VAL A 82 0.14 -8.52 5.71
C VAL A 82 1.00 -7.70 4.76
N CYS A 83 1.40 -6.53 5.22
CA CYS A 83 2.45 -5.73 4.57
C CYS A 83 3.66 -5.69 5.50
N ARG A 84 4.82 -5.91 4.94
CA ARG A 84 6.08 -5.80 5.67
C ARG A 84 6.89 -4.67 5.09
N LEU A 85 7.41 -3.85 5.98
CA LEU A 85 8.23 -2.70 5.62
C LEU A 85 9.66 -2.94 6.07
N THR A 86 10.61 -2.58 5.22
CA THR A 86 12.01 -2.51 5.62
C THR A 86 12.35 -1.03 5.70
N LEU A 87 12.89 -0.62 6.82
CA LEU A 87 13.23 0.77 7.07
C LEU A 87 14.73 0.98 7.02
N ASP A 88 15.14 2.13 6.50
CA ASP A 88 16.49 2.62 6.58
C ASP A 88 16.40 3.94 7.36
N GLY A 89 16.71 3.88 8.64
CA GLY A 89 16.39 4.98 9.53
C GLY A 89 14.89 5.15 9.66
N ASN A 90 14.38 6.31 9.26
CA ASN A 90 12.95 6.59 9.23
C ASN A 90 12.34 6.47 7.83
N GLU A 91 13.14 6.12 6.85
CA GLU A 91 12.69 6.00 5.48
C GLU A 91 12.29 4.57 5.15
N ILE A 92 11.24 4.42 4.36
CA ILE A 92 10.82 3.11 3.89
C ILE A 92 11.69 2.73 2.72
N ASN A 93 12.41 1.63 2.87
CA ASN A 93 13.34 1.13 1.87
C ASN A 93 12.71 0.06 0.99
N GLU A 94 11.94 -0.84 1.59
CA GLU A 94 11.26 -1.90 0.86
C GLU A 94 9.86 -2.11 1.40
N LEU A 95 8.97 -2.60 0.56
CA LEU A 95 7.61 -2.94 0.90
C LEU A 95 7.27 -4.28 0.27
N ASP A 96 6.63 -5.14 1.04
CA ASP A 96 6.11 -6.42 0.54
C ASP A 96 4.72 -6.63 1.15
N CYS A 97 3.68 -6.52 0.33
CA CYS A 97 2.30 -6.72 0.75
C CYS A 97 1.70 -7.91 0.04
N ARG A 98 0.99 -8.74 0.79
CA ARG A 98 0.16 -9.81 0.24
C ARG A 98 -1.17 -9.79 0.94
N SER A 99 -2.24 -9.81 0.16
CA SER A 99 -3.58 -9.78 0.72
C SER A 99 -4.56 -10.58 -0.14
N TYR A 100 -5.67 -10.93 0.48
CA TYR A 100 -6.75 -11.66 -0.17
C TYR A 100 -8.05 -10.92 0.05
N SER A 101 -8.81 -10.77 -1.02
CA SER A 101 -10.10 -10.09 -0.97
C SER A 101 -11.02 -10.67 -2.06
N ALA A 102 -12.21 -10.10 -2.19
CA ALA A 102 -13.11 -10.47 -3.27
C ALA A 102 -12.53 -10.17 -4.65
N PHE A 103 -11.53 -9.28 -4.73
CA PHE A 103 -10.85 -8.98 -5.99
C PHE A 103 -9.77 -9.99 -6.35
N GLY A 104 -9.47 -10.93 -5.44
CA GLY A 104 -8.42 -11.93 -5.62
C GLY A 104 -7.21 -11.66 -4.75
N GLU A 105 -6.16 -12.41 -5.01
CA GLU A 105 -4.89 -12.23 -4.31
C GLU A 105 -4.17 -11.02 -4.87
N LEU A 106 -3.77 -10.11 -3.99
CA LEU A 106 -3.02 -8.93 -4.38
C LEU A 106 -1.62 -9.02 -3.81
N GLU A 107 -0.62 -8.85 -4.66
CA GLU A 107 0.76 -8.67 -4.24
C GLU A 107 1.21 -7.28 -4.66
N MET A 108 1.78 -6.54 -3.72
CA MET A 108 2.33 -5.21 -3.97
C MET A 108 3.73 -5.18 -3.36
N ARG A 109 4.71 -4.97 -4.19
CA ARG A 109 6.10 -4.95 -3.75
C ARG A 109 6.80 -3.71 -4.27
N MET A 110 7.69 -3.18 -3.44
CA MET A 110 8.53 -2.05 -3.80
C MET A 110 9.92 -2.29 -3.25
N TRP A 111 10.91 -1.90 -4.02
CA TRP A 111 12.31 -1.95 -3.59
C TRP A 111 13.01 -0.68 -4.07
N PRO A 112 14.15 -0.32 -3.44
CA PRO A 112 14.78 0.94 -3.80
C PRO A 112 15.27 0.95 -5.23
N SER A 113 15.09 2.08 -5.86
CA SER A 113 15.66 2.35 -7.17
C SER A 113 17.11 2.77 -6.97
N ARG A 114 17.98 2.19 -7.73
CA ARG A 114 19.39 2.54 -7.68
C ARG A 114 19.87 3.11 -8.99
#